data_7bf4a3c7432115caf61cd0684bb63bc7
#
_entry.id   7bf4a3c7432115caf61cd0684bb63bc7
#
_cell.length_a   1.000
_cell.length_b   1.000
_cell.length_c   1.000
_cell.angle_alpha   90.00
_cell.angle_beta   90.00
_cell.angle_gamma   90.00
#
_symmetry.space_group_name_H-M   'P 1'
#
loop_
_entity.id
_entity.type
_entity.pdbx_description
1 polymer ?
#
loop_
_entity_poly.entity_id
_entity_poly.type
_entity_poly.pdbx_seq_one_letter_code
_entity_poly.pdbx_strand_id
1 'polypeptide(L)'
;QYTQILIDSRPIFSSLAGVYGIEQLPANMVDRVEVMRGGGSALFGSSAIAGTINIITKEPVRNSAAISHTTTSIGGSSAFHNTTDINASIVSEDNKLGIAVFGQNTAKDAWDANGDGFTELSKISGQTLGFRGYVKTGLYSKLTAEYHHLEEFRRGGDNLDLPPHEAMIAEQTDHGINTGSV
;
A
#
# COMPACT_ATOMS: atom_id res chain seq x y z
N GLN A 1 4.71 -1.56 -18.98
CA GLN A 1 4.85 -0.43 -18.05
C GLN A 1 6.23 0.18 -18.27
N TYR A 2 6.31 1.51 -18.46
CA TYR A 2 7.56 2.21 -18.78
C TYR A 2 8.11 3.02 -17.59
N THR A 3 7.28 3.19 -16.54
CA THR A 3 7.68 3.84 -15.29
C THR A 3 7.82 2.79 -14.20
N GLN A 4 9.00 2.72 -13.59
CA GLN A 4 9.29 1.81 -12.50
C GLN A 4 8.83 2.40 -11.17
N ILE A 5 8.11 1.60 -10.37
CA ILE A 5 7.74 1.94 -9.00
C ILE A 5 8.68 1.24 -8.05
N LEU A 6 9.19 1.98 -7.09
CA LEU A 6 10.13 1.54 -6.09
C LEU A 6 9.59 1.82 -4.69
N ILE A 7 9.90 0.97 -3.74
CA ILE A 7 9.79 1.23 -2.30
C ILE A 7 11.21 1.17 -1.73
N ASP A 8 11.64 2.25 -1.10
CA ASP A 8 12.98 2.39 -0.53
C ASP A 8 14.08 1.95 -1.53
N SER A 9 13.96 2.44 -2.77
CA SER A 9 14.86 2.17 -3.90
C SER A 9 14.85 0.72 -4.41
N ARG A 10 13.89 -0.11 -4.00
CA ARG A 10 13.73 -1.50 -4.45
C ARG A 10 12.49 -1.64 -5.32
N PRO A 11 12.59 -2.30 -6.49
CA PRO A 11 11.45 -2.52 -7.36
C PRO A 11 10.33 -3.30 -6.68
N ILE A 12 9.10 -2.87 -6.87
CA ILE A 12 7.93 -3.67 -6.51
C ILE A 12 7.78 -4.77 -7.57
N PHE A 13 8.01 -6.01 -7.16
CA PHE A 13 7.89 -7.16 -8.06
C PHE A 13 6.45 -7.68 -8.09
N SER A 14 5.65 -7.20 -9.03
CA SER A 14 4.58 -7.98 -9.66
C SER A 14 3.94 -7.18 -10.79
N SER A 15 3.49 -7.85 -11.84
CA SER A 15 2.75 -7.23 -12.94
C SER A 15 1.39 -6.67 -12.48
N LEU A 16 0.75 -7.31 -11.50
CA LEU A 16 -0.47 -6.83 -10.83
C LEU A 16 -0.18 -5.69 -9.86
N ALA A 17 0.92 -5.71 -9.12
CA ALA A 17 1.32 -4.59 -8.25
C ALA A 17 1.64 -3.31 -9.03
N GLY A 18 1.92 -3.41 -10.33
CA GLY A 18 2.04 -2.24 -11.20
C GLY A 18 0.74 -1.50 -11.44
N VAL A 19 -0.40 -2.17 -11.32
CA VAL A 19 -1.74 -1.60 -11.53
C VAL A 19 -2.38 -1.23 -10.18
N TYR A 20 -2.28 -2.10 -9.18
CA TYR A 20 -2.96 -1.93 -7.88
C TYR A 20 -2.01 -1.67 -6.71
N GLY A 21 -0.71 -1.90 -6.88
CA GLY A 21 0.25 -1.93 -5.78
C GLY A 21 0.49 -0.59 -5.08
N ILE A 22 0.26 0.54 -5.74
CA ILE A 22 0.40 1.86 -5.11
C ILE A 22 -0.76 2.13 -4.14
N GLU A 23 -1.96 1.69 -4.49
CA GLU A 23 -3.16 1.89 -3.66
C GLU A 23 -3.11 1.07 -2.37
N GLN A 24 -2.29 0.02 -2.35
CA GLN A 24 -2.15 -0.92 -1.24
C GLN A 24 -1.13 -0.46 -0.19
N LEU A 25 -0.34 0.57 -0.49
CA LEU A 25 0.61 1.11 0.46
C LEU A 25 -0.12 2.04 1.44
N PRO A 26 -0.12 1.73 2.75
CA PRO A 26 -0.69 2.63 3.73
C PRO A 26 -0.02 4.00 3.67
N ALA A 27 -0.81 5.05 3.44
CA ALA A 27 -0.29 6.41 3.35
C ALA A 27 0.45 6.85 4.63
N ASN A 28 0.06 6.27 5.77
CA ASN A 28 0.68 6.56 7.06
C ASN A 28 2.13 6.06 7.19
N MET A 29 2.56 5.10 6.36
CA MET A 29 3.96 4.64 6.32
C MET A 29 4.85 5.46 5.38
N VAL A 30 4.28 6.28 4.51
CA VAL A 30 5.03 7.05 3.53
C VAL A 30 5.60 8.31 4.18
N ASP A 31 6.92 8.51 4.02
CA ASP A 31 7.60 9.76 4.38
C ASP A 31 7.52 10.76 3.24
N ARG A 32 7.95 10.34 2.05
CA ARG A 32 7.94 11.16 0.83
C ARG A 32 7.92 10.31 -0.42
N VAL A 33 7.59 10.94 -1.54
CA VAL A 33 7.66 10.34 -2.86
C VAL A 33 8.68 11.11 -3.70
N GLU A 34 9.64 10.40 -4.26
CA GLU A 34 10.67 10.93 -5.15
C GLU A 34 10.36 10.52 -6.59
N VAL A 35 10.26 11.50 -7.48
CA VAL A 35 9.97 11.25 -8.89
C VAL A 35 11.18 11.65 -9.74
N MET A 36 11.75 10.65 -10.41
CA MET A 36 12.80 10.87 -11.41
C MET A 36 12.18 10.78 -12.81
N ARG A 37 12.26 11.85 -13.56
CA ARG A 37 11.79 11.92 -14.95
C ARG A 37 12.90 11.56 -15.91
N GLY A 38 12.60 10.77 -16.93
CA GLY A 38 13.58 10.32 -17.93
C GLY A 38 14.20 8.98 -17.60
N GLY A 39 15.10 8.51 -18.44
CA GLY A 39 15.64 7.16 -18.36
C GLY A 39 16.39 6.86 -17.06
N GLY A 40 15.84 6.00 -16.24
CA GLY A 40 16.45 5.47 -15.03
C GLY A 40 16.97 4.04 -15.17
N SER A 41 16.95 3.49 -16.38
CA SER A 41 17.24 2.07 -16.64
C SER A 41 18.65 1.63 -16.25
N ALA A 42 19.60 2.54 -16.25
CA ALA A 42 20.97 2.24 -15.80
C ALA A 42 21.07 1.94 -14.30
N LEU A 43 20.17 2.50 -13.50
CA LEU A 43 20.13 2.34 -12.03
C LEU A 43 19.08 1.31 -11.58
N PHE A 44 17.94 1.27 -12.25
CA PHE A 44 16.74 0.56 -11.77
C PHE A 44 16.23 -0.52 -12.74
N GLY A 45 16.96 -0.77 -13.83
CA GLY A 45 16.64 -1.82 -14.79
C GLY A 45 15.72 -1.39 -15.92
N SER A 46 15.43 -2.34 -16.81
CA SER A 46 14.73 -2.11 -18.10
C SER A 46 13.32 -1.54 -17.98
N SER A 47 12.67 -1.66 -16.83
CA SER A 47 11.32 -1.13 -16.61
C SER A 47 11.29 0.38 -16.33
N ALA A 48 12.45 1.00 -16.08
CA ALA A 48 12.58 2.43 -15.76
C ALA A 48 12.91 3.31 -16.99
N ILE A 49 12.33 3.01 -18.15
CA ILE A 49 12.62 3.73 -19.41
C ILE A 49 12.09 5.17 -19.37
N ALA A 50 10.87 5.38 -18.87
CA ALA A 50 10.25 6.69 -18.80
C ALA A 50 10.55 7.44 -17.49
N GLY A 51 11.02 6.73 -16.47
CA GLY A 51 11.35 7.28 -15.17
C GLY A 51 11.08 6.33 -14.01
N THR A 52 11.26 6.83 -12.80
CA THR A 52 10.97 6.10 -11.57
C THR A 52 10.14 6.92 -10.60
N ILE A 53 9.27 6.24 -9.86
CA ILE A 53 8.56 6.76 -8.69
C ILE A 53 9.07 5.96 -7.50
N ASN A 54 9.80 6.61 -6.61
CA ASN A 54 10.35 5.96 -5.42
C ASN A 54 9.60 6.43 -4.17
N ILE A 55 8.94 5.51 -3.52
CA ILE A 55 8.20 5.77 -2.29
C ILE A 55 9.15 5.48 -1.13
N ILE A 56 9.48 6.51 -0.37
CA ILE A 56 10.33 6.40 0.80
C ILE A 56 9.46 6.22 2.04
N THR A 57 9.72 5.17 2.79
CA THR A 57 8.98 4.87 4.01
C THR A 57 9.57 5.58 5.22
N LYS A 58 8.71 5.86 6.21
CA LYS A 58 9.12 6.49 7.47
C LYS A 58 10.10 5.61 8.23
N GLU A 59 11.18 6.21 8.71
CA GLU A 59 12.05 5.58 9.70
C GLU A 59 11.59 5.92 11.13
N PRO A 60 11.71 4.99 12.09
CA PRO A 60 11.47 5.30 13.50
C PRO A 60 12.59 6.22 14.01
N VAL A 61 12.25 7.48 14.29
CA VAL A 61 13.20 8.48 14.79
C VAL A 61 12.87 8.95 16.19
N ARG A 62 11.69 8.61 16.71
CA ARG A 62 11.23 8.96 18.06
C ARG A 62 10.15 7.98 18.52
N ASN A 63 9.93 7.94 19.83
CA ASN A 63 8.79 7.20 20.38
C ASN A 63 7.50 7.90 19.99
N SER A 64 6.57 7.19 19.37
CA SER A 64 5.29 7.71 18.96
C SER A 64 4.26 6.59 18.82
N ALA A 65 2.99 6.95 18.97
CA ALA A 65 1.87 6.09 18.60
C ALA A 65 0.75 6.97 18.05
N ALA A 66 0.09 6.52 17.02
CA ALA A 66 -1.07 7.19 16.44
C ALA A 66 -2.06 6.16 15.90
N ILE A 67 -3.33 6.49 16.01
CA ILE A 67 -4.44 5.82 15.37
C ILE A 67 -5.27 6.88 14.64
N SER A 68 -5.69 6.58 13.44
CA SER A 68 -6.61 7.42 12.68
C SER A 68 -7.72 6.57 12.06
N HIS A 69 -8.89 7.16 11.96
CA HIS A 69 -10.02 6.58 11.25
C HIS A 69 -10.63 7.64 10.33
N THR A 70 -10.81 7.27 9.08
CA THR A 70 -11.40 8.13 8.05
C THR A 70 -12.60 7.42 7.45
N THR A 71 -13.75 8.10 7.47
CA THR A 71 -14.96 7.68 6.78
C THR A 71 -15.25 8.66 5.66
N THR A 72 -15.37 8.18 4.44
CA THR A 72 -15.70 8.98 3.26
C THR A 72 -17.02 8.48 2.68
N SER A 73 -18.03 9.37 2.55
CA SER A 73 -19.26 9.07 1.80
C SER A 73 -18.98 9.17 0.31
N ILE A 74 -19.43 8.17 -0.43
CA ILE A 74 -19.24 8.07 -1.89
C ILE A 74 -20.47 8.64 -2.58
N GLY A 75 -20.31 9.66 -3.42
CA GLY A 75 -21.37 10.26 -4.21
C GLY A 75 -22.53 10.85 -3.41
N GLY A 76 -22.35 11.11 -2.10
CA GLY A 76 -23.45 11.52 -1.23
C GLY A 76 -24.49 10.44 -0.96
N SER A 77 -24.17 9.20 -1.28
CA SER A 77 -25.01 8.01 -1.11
C SER A 77 -24.81 7.35 0.26
N SER A 78 -25.43 6.19 0.45
CA SER A 78 -25.20 5.33 1.61
C SER A 78 -23.96 4.44 1.48
N ALA A 79 -23.19 4.57 0.39
CA ALA A 79 -21.93 3.86 0.22
C ALA A 79 -20.79 4.61 0.93
N PHE A 80 -19.98 3.87 1.66
CA PHE A 80 -18.89 4.45 2.46
C PHE A 80 -17.55 3.78 2.14
N HIS A 81 -16.49 4.56 2.30
CA HIS A 81 -15.13 4.07 2.36
C HIS A 81 -14.57 4.37 3.75
N ASN A 82 -14.29 3.33 4.51
CA ASN A 82 -13.73 3.41 5.85
C ASN A 82 -12.27 2.94 5.83
N THR A 83 -11.39 3.73 6.40
CA THR A 83 -9.98 3.36 6.56
C THR A 83 -9.57 3.62 8.00
N THR A 84 -9.00 2.61 8.63
CA THR A 84 -8.42 2.72 9.98
C THR A 84 -6.93 2.45 9.88
N ASP A 85 -6.13 3.40 10.34
CA ASP A 85 -4.67 3.29 10.35
C ASP A 85 -4.16 3.28 11.78
N ILE A 86 -3.16 2.45 12.02
CA ILE A 86 -2.39 2.44 13.26
C ILE A 86 -0.90 2.55 12.93
N ASN A 87 -0.16 3.30 13.71
CA ASN A 87 1.29 3.28 13.69
C ASN A 87 1.87 3.53 15.08
N ALA A 88 2.97 2.87 15.38
CA ALA A 88 3.72 3.09 16.60
C ALA A 88 5.21 2.92 16.34
N SER A 89 6.03 3.66 17.04
CA SER A 89 7.47 3.52 16.97
C SER A 89 8.12 3.67 18.35
N ILE A 90 9.16 2.89 18.55
CA ILE A 90 10.02 2.94 19.73
C ILE A 90 11.46 3.06 19.27
N VAL A 91 12.20 3.96 19.91
CA VAL A 91 13.60 4.24 19.61
C VAL A 91 14.37 4.27 20.94
N SER A 92 15.54 3.64 20.96
CA SER A 92 16.43 3.69 22.12
C SER A 92 16.94 5.10 22.38
N GLU A 93 17.26 5.43 23.64
CA GLU A 93 17.74 6.75 24.04
C GLU A 93 19.01 7.18 23.29
N ASP A 94 19.87 6.25 22.96
CA ASP A 94 21.10 6.49 22.19
C ASP A 94 20.88 6.50 20.67
N ASN A 95 19.62 6.34 20.19
CA ASN A 95 19.23 6.28 18.79
C ASN A 95 19.97 5.19 17.98
N LYS A 96 20.42 4.11 18.64
CA LYS A 96 21.08 2.99 17.95
C LYS A 96 20.11 1.90 17.50
N LEU A 97 18.96 1.79 18.15
CA LEU A 97 17.91 0.84 17.82
C LEU A 97 16.59 1.57 17.64
N GLY A 98 15.87 1.25 16.60
CA GLY A 98 14.52 1.74 16.39
C GLY A 98 13.66 0.68 15.71
N ILE A 99 12.39 0.59 16.12
CA ILE A 99 11.37 -0.22 15.47
C ILE A 99 10.10 0.60 15.32
N ALA A 100 9.48 0.49 14.15
CA ALA A 100 8.14 0.99 13.87
C ALA A 100 7.25 -0.17 13.43
N VAL A 101 6.00 -0.14 13.87
CA VAL A 101 4.94 -1.02 13.39
C VAL A 101 3.84 -0.15 12.78
N PHE A 102 3.22 -0.65 11.75
CA PHE A 102 2.10 0.01 11.09
C PHE A 102 1.06 -1.01 10.67
N GLY A 103 -0.18 -0.59 10.64
CA GLY A 103 -1.29 -1.40 10.17
C GLY A 103 -2.36 -0.52 9.55
N GLN A 104 -3.11 -1.10 8.62
CA GLN A 104 -4.26 -0.47 7.99
C GLN A 104 -5.35 -1.51 7.80
N ASN A 105 -6.58 -1.10 8.07
CA ASN A 105 -7.77 -1.83 7.66
C ASN A 105 -8.57 -0.90 6.77
N THR A 106 -8.98 -1.36 5.59
CA THR A 106 -9.80 -0.61 4.65
C THR A 106 -11.02 -1.41 4.24
N ALA A 107 -12.16 -0.75 4.21
CA ALA A 107 -13.42 -1.31 3.74
C ALA A 107 -14.15 -0.26 2.91
N LYS A 108 -14.39 -0.55 1.65
CA LYS A 108 -15.12 0.31 0.72
C LYS A 108 -16.33 -0.44 0.19
N ASP A 109 -17.50 0.17 0.29
CA ASP A 109 -18.71 -0.35 -0.32
C ASP A 109 -18.63 -0.22 -1.86
N ALA A 110 -19.25 -1.14 -2.54
CA ALA A 110 -19.49 -0.99 -3.97
C ALA A 110 -20.45 0.19 -4.20
N TRP A 111 -20.27 0.89 -5.30
CA TRP A 111 -21.14 2.01 -5.65
C TRP A 111 -21.52 1.95 -7.13
N ASP A 112 -22.82 1.94 -7.37
CA ASP A 112 -23.46 2.06 -8.66
C ASP A 112 -24.00 3.50 -8.74
N ALA A 113 -23.46 4.32 -9.62
CA ALA A 113 -23.74 5.72 -9.72
C ALA A 113 -25.05 6.04 -10.42
N ASN A 114 -25.43 5.20 -11.38
CA ASN A 114 -26.55 5.43 -12.28
C ASN A 114 -27.74 4.50 -12.03
N GLY A 115 -27.58 3.47 -11.18
CA GLY A 115 -28.64 2.54 -10.81
C GLY A 115 -28.93 1.46 -11.86
N ASP A 116 -27.97 1.17 -12.73
CA ASP A 116 -28.15 0.15 -13.79
C ASP A 116 -27.76 -1.27 -13.34
N GLY A 117 -27.33 -1.42 -12.09
CA GLY A 117 -26.92 -2.69 -11.49
C GLY A 117 -25.46 -3.04 -11.73
N PHE A 118 -24.69 -2.17 -12.41
CA PHE A 118 -23.25 -2.29 -12.59
C PHE A 118 -22.53 -1.27 -11.69
N THR A 119 -21.48 -1.69 -11.02
CA THR A 119 -20.76 -0.83 -10.10
C THR A 119 -19.63 -0.06 -10.79
N GLU A 120 -19.66 1.26 -10.76
CA GLU A 120 -18.54 2.12 -11.19
C GLU A 120 -17.38 2.08 -10.21
N LEU A 121 -17.67 1.83 -8.93
CA LEU A 121 -16.65 1.62 -7.92
C LEU A 121 -16.82 0.26 -7.26
N SER A 122 -15.78 -0.56 -7.36
CA SER A 122 -15.76 -1.89 -6.76
C SER A 122 -15.74 -1.85 -5.24
N LYS A 123 -16.33 -2.86 -4.62
CA LYS A 123 -16.15 -3.19 -3.20
C LYS A 123 -14.69 -3.55 -2.95
N ILE A 124 -14.13 -3.04 -1.85
CA ILE A 124 -12.77 -3.37 -1.41
C ILE A 124 -12.82 -3.74 0.07
N SER A 125 -12.12 -4.80 0.43
CA SER A 125 -11.81 -5.15 1.81
C SER A 125 -10.33 -5.51 1.87
N GLY A 126 -9.56 -4.82 2.71
CA GLY A 126 -8.13 -5.04 2.77
C GLY A 126 -7.56 -4.83 4.17
N GLN A 127 -6.49 -5.54 4.44
CA GLN A 127 -5.71 -5.43 5.67
C GLN A 127 -4.23 -5.42 5.34
N THR A 128 -3.51 -4.51 5.97
CA THR A 128 -2.05 -4.44 5.89
C THR A 128 -1.48 -4.39 7.29
N LEU A 129 -0.43 -5.16 7.52
CA LEU A 129 0.34 -5.11 8.77
C LEU A 129 1.82 -5.23 8.43
N GLY A 130 2.65 -4.42 9.08
CA GLY A 130 4.08 -4.50 8.85
C GLY A 130 4.89 -3.87 9.97
N PHE A 131 6.20 -4.10 9.87
CA PHE A 131 7.18 -3.45 10.73
C PHE A 131 8.42 -3.05 9.93
N ARG A 132 9.13 -2.07 10.45
CA ARG A 132 10.45 -1.66 10.01
C ARG A 132 11.31 -1.37 11.23
N GLY A 133 12.50 -1.94 11.26
CA GLY A 133 13.44 -1.73 12.33
C GLY A 133 14.84 -1.45 11.82
N TYR A 134 15.65 -0.82 12.64
CA TYR A 134 17.07 -0.64 12.36
C TYR A 134 17.91 -0.85 13.60
N VAL A 135 19.16 -1.24 13.37
CA VAL A 135 20.22 -1.21 14.35
C VAL A 135 21.47 -0.56 13.77
N LYS A 136 22.03 0.44 14.44
CA LYS A 136 23.31 1.04 14.08
C LYS A 136 24.44 0.17 14.65
N THR A 137 25.22 -0.41 13.76
CA THR A 137 26.31 -1.33 14.08
C THR A 137 27.67 -0.62 14.19
N GLY A 138 27.72 0.66 13.80
CA GLY A 138 28.90 1.51 13.85
C GLY A 138 28.56 2.96 13.54
N LEU A 139 29.59 3.82 13.50
CA LEU A 139 29.42 5.26 13.22
C LEU A 139 28.76 5.52 11.85
N TYR A 140 29.05 4.69 10.86
CA TYR A 140 28.60 4.86 9.49
C TYR A 140 27.88 3.62 8.94
N SER A 141 27.55 2.66 9.82
CA SER A 141 26.87 1.42 9.43
C SER A 141 25.54 1.24 10.16
N LYS A 142 24.54 0.88 9.39
CA LYS A 142 23.18 0.62 9.86
C LYS A 142 22.63 -0.62 9.15
N LEU A 143 22.09 -1.55 9.91
CA LEU A 143 21.29 -2.66 9.39
C LEU A 143 19.83 -2.27 9.52
N THR A 144 19.06 -2.45 8.47
CA THR A 144 17.60 -2.22 8.45
C THR A 144 16.91 -3.51 8.05
N ALA A 145 15.86 -3.86 8.75
CA ALA A 145 14.98 -4.97 8.39
C ALA A 145 13.55 -4.49 8.32
N GLU A 146 12.81 -4.98 7.35
CA GLU A 146 11.39 -4.67 7.18
C GLU A 146 10.62 -5.89 6.70
N TYR A 147 9.36 -5.94 7.08
CA TYR A 147 8.41 -6.92 6.59
C TYR A 147 7.02 -6.32 6.61
N HIS A 148 6.22 -6.63 5.60
CA HIS A 148 4.81 -6.33 5.56
C HIS A 148 4.03 -7.44 4.86
N HIS A 149 2.85 -7.64 5.36
CA HIS A 149 1.84 -8.53 4.85
C HIS A 149 0.62 -7.71 4.47
N LEU A 150 0.06 -8.00 3.30
CA LEU A 150 -1.13 -7.36 2.78
C LEU A 150 -2.08 -8.42 2.26
N GLU A 151 -3.34 -8.31 2.64
CA GLU A 151 -4.45 -9.04 2.07
C GLU A 151 -5.46 -8.05 1.49
N GLU A 152 -5.94 -8.31 0.28
CA GLU A 152 -6.95 -7.48 -0.35
C GLU A 152 -7.91 -8.33 -1.18
N PHE A 153 -9.19 -8.08 -0.98
CA PHE A 153 -10.28 -8.58 -1.80
C PHE A 153 -10.96 -7.40 -2.50
N ARG A 154 -11.12 -7.49 -3.82
CA ARG A 154 -11.91 -6.55 -4.65
C ARG A 154 -12.99 -7.30 -5.41
N ARG A 155 -14.17 -6.71 -5.50
CA ARG A 155 -15.29 -7.24 -6.28
C ARG A 155 -16.06 -6.09 -6.91
N GLY A 156 -16.10 -6.06 -8.23
CA GLY A 156 -16.87 -5.12 -9.04
C GLY A 156 -17.68 -5.86 -10.13
N GLY A 157 -18.44 -5.12 -10.90
CA GLY A 157 -19.32 -5.60 -11.92
C GLY A 157 -20.79 -5.59 -11.48
N ASP A 158 -21.55 -6.54 -11.99
CA ASP A 158 -22.96 -6.73 -11.63
C ASP A 158 -23.14 -7.92 -10.66
N ASN A 159 -24.37 -8.06 -10.12
CA ASN A 159 -24.77 -9.20 -9.29
C ASN A 159 -23.72 -9.56 -8.22
N LEU A 160 -23.29 -8.59 -7.42
CA LEU A 160 -22.20 -8.73 -6.44
C LEU A 160 -22.44 -9.83 -5.40
N ASP A 161 -23.69 -10.20 -5.16
CA ASP A 161 -24.10 -11.26 -4.23
C ASP A 161 -23.94 -12.68 -4.82
N LEU A 162 -23.75 -12.78 -6.13
CA LEU A 162 -23.52 -14.05 -6.82
C LEU A 162 -22.00 -14.33 -6.97
N PRO A 163 -21.61 -15.60 -7.08
CA PRO A 163 -20.26 -15.97 -7.49
C PRO A 163 -19.88 -15.32 -8.83
N PRO A 164 -18.60 -14.97 -9.07
CA PRO A 164 -18.19 -14.28 -10.29
C PRO A 164 -18.59 -14.96 -11.60
N HIS A 165 -18.64 -16.28 -11.63
CA HIS A 165 -19.00 -17.07 -12.80
C HIS A 165 -20.50 -17.11 -13.09
N GLU A 166 -21.35 -16.61 -12.20
CA GLU A 166 -22.79 -16.48 -12.36
C GLU A 166 -23.23 -15.04 -12.67
N ALA A 167 -22.31 -14.08 -12.59
CA ALA A 167 -22.52 -12.70 -12.98
C ALA A 167 -22.30 -12.51 -14.50
N MET A 168 -22.97 -11.52 -15.11
CA MET A 168 -22.75 -11.21 -16.54
C MET A 168 -21.38 -10.54 -16.73
N ILE A 169 -21.02 -9.62 -15.82
CA ILE A 169 -19.72 -8.94 -15.79
C ILE A 169 -19.22 -8.99 -14.36
N ALA A 170 -18.08 -9.65 -14.16
CA ALA A 170 -17.44 -9.74 -12.87
C ALA A 170 -15.96 -9.37 -12.95
N GLU A 171 -15.55 -8.42 -12.14
CA GLU A 171 -14.16 -8.19 -11.82
C GLU A 171 -13.91 -8.58 -10.36
N GLN A 172 -13.10 -9.59 -10.14
CA GLN A 172 -12.72 -10.01 -8.80
C GLN A 172 -11.23 -10.24 -8.70
N THR A 173 -10.67 -9.72 -7.64
CA THR A 173 -9.27 -9.95 -7.26
C THR A 173 -9.23 -10.34 -5.79
N ASP A 174 -8.49 -11.40 -5.50
CA ASP A 174 -8.20 -11.85 -4.13
C ASP A 174 -6.72 -12.17 -4.09
N HIS A 175 -5.98 -11.45 -3.29
CA HIS A 175 -4.54 -11.65 -3.20
C HIS A 175 -3.97 -11.34 -1.81
N GLY A 176 -2.94 -12.11 -1.47
CA GLY A 176 -2.10 -11.89 -0.31
C GLY A 176 -0.64 -11.69 -0.73
N ILE A 177 -0.02 -10.64 -0.25
CA ILE A 177 1.36 -10.28 -0.58
C ILE A 177 2.18 -10.24 0.69
N ASN A 178 3.34 -10.91 0.66
CA ASN A 178 4.35 -10.83 1.69
C ASN A 178 5.60 -10.20 1.11
N THR A 179 6.10 -9.15 1.72
CA THR A 179 7.32 -8.48 1.31
C THR A 179 8.23 -8.29 2.50
N GLY A 180 9.51 -8.62 2.32
CA GLY A 180 10.51 -8.43 3.36
C GLY A 180 11.86 -8.08 2.76
N SER A 181 12.67 -7.38 3.54
CA SER A 181 14.03 -7.01 3.17
C SER A 181 14.93 -6.81 4.37
N VAL A 182 16.20 -6.97 4.14
CA VAL A 182 17.30 -6.70 5.08
C VAL A 182 18.37 -5.87 4.41
#